data_45c8f768a7d73b379f49f7db11486d95
#
_entry.id   45c8f768a7d73b379f49f7db11486d95
#
_cell.length_a   1.000
_cell.length_b   1.000
_cell.length_c   1.000
_cell.angle_alpha   90.00
_cell.angle_beta   90.00
_cell.angle_gamma   90.00
#
_symmetry.space_group_name_H-M   'P 1'
#
loop_
_entity.id
_entity.type
_entity.pdbx_description
1 polymer ?
#
loop_
_entity_poly.entity_id
_entity_poly.type
_entity_poly.pdbx_seq_one_letter_code
_entity_poly.pdbx_strand_id
1 'polypeptide(L)'
;MKSIIVIGAGILGASTAYHLAKQGADVMLVDRKDAGQATEAAAGIVCPWLTNRRGGPFYRMVEAGARYYPSLIEELRKDGEEETGYAQVGAINIYSGETKLEKKLKLAMERRKDTPEMGEVSRLSPVETNALFPPLSDRYGAVHLSGAARVNGAALRNALVRGAEKHGAKVLHGDASLDMDGSSVKGAIVDGEAYQSEQVIVTGGAWSKALLEPLGMNFLVSPQKAQIVHLELPETDTGKWPIVMPPFIQYFLPFEDGKIVVGATQEDEAGFDLRVTMGGVNHIIERALKVAPGLESSTYVETKVGFRPFTPGNVPMAGHVPNVKGLFVANGLGASGLTSGPFLGAELARLVLGERTELDLGEYDPGSAFS
;
A
#
# COMPACT_ATOMS: atom_id res chain seq x y z
N MET A 1 2.74 -18.32 25.54
CA MET A 1 2.85 -17.18 24.61
C MET A 1 3.10 -17.81 23.24
N LYS A 2 2.29 -17.47 22.22
CA LYS A 2 2.49 -18.04 20.87
C LYS A 2 3.77 -17.47 20.27
N SER A 3 4.64 -18.33 19.72
CA SER A 3 5.80 -17.91 18.94
C SER A 3 5.40 -17.84 17.46
N ILE A 4 5.70 -16.71 16.81
CA ILE A 4 5.27 -16.43 15.46
C ILE A 4 6.41 -15.80 14.66
N ILE A 5 6.70 -16.34 13.48
CA ILE A 5 7.64 -15.74 12.54
C ILE A 5 6.86 -15.11 11.40
N VAL A 6 7.14 -13.84 11.10
CA VAL A 6 6.61 -13.11 9.95
C VAL A 6 7.73 -12.93 8.92
N ILE A 7 7.56 -13.47 7.72
CA ILE A 7 8.55 -13.38 6.63
C ILE A 7 8.09 -12.33 5.62
N GLY A 8 8.86 -11.25 5.50
CA GLY A 8 8.59 -10.08 4.69
C GLY A 8 8.15 -8.87 5.52
N ALA A 9 9.02 -7.85 5.63
CA ALA A 9 8.76 -6.61 6.36
C ALA A 9 8.31 -5.45 5.43
N GLY A 10 7.55 -5.76 4.39
CA GLY A 10 6.75 -4.76 3.68
C GLY A 10 5.64 -4.21 4.58
N ILE A 11 4.83 -3.27 4.09
CA ILE A 11 3.78 -2.62 4.88
C ILE A 11 2.83 -3.60 5.55
N LEU A 12 2.50 -4.71 4.88
CA LEU A 12 1.61 -5.75 5.40
C LEU A 12 2.26 -6.52 6.55
N GLY A 13 3.49 -7.03 6.34
CA GLY A 13 4.18 -7.80 7.37
C GLY A 13 4.61 -6.95 8.56
N ALA A 14 5.05 -5.72 8.34
CA ALA A 14 5.35 -4.77 9.41
C ALA A 14 4.13 -4.48 10.29
N SER A 15 2.95 -4.27 9.66
CA SER A 15 1.70 -4.09 10.40
C SER A 15 1.28 -5.36 11.15
N THR A 16 1.42 -6.54 10.53
CA THR A 16 1.12 -7.82 11.18
C THR A 16 2.00 -8.02 12.41
N ALA A 17 3.32 -7.81 12.28
CA ALA A 17 4.27 -7.96 13.38
C ALA A 17 3.99 -6.97 14.52
N TYR A 18 3.67 -5.71 14.19
CA TYR A 18 3.29 -4.69 15.18
C TYR A 18 2.08 -5.11 16.01
N HIS A 19 1.00 -5.54 15.35
CA HIS A 19 -0.22 -5.92 16.06
C HIS A 19 -0.07 -7.20 16.87
N LEU A 20 0.67 -8.19 16.37
CA LEU A 20 0.99 -9.42 17.11
C LEU A 20 1.82 -9.12 18.36
N ALA A 21 2.89 -8.34 18.23
CA ALA A 21 3.75 -7.98 19.35
C ALA A 21 2.99 -7.16 20.40
N LYS A 22 2.18 -6.20 19.96
CA LYS A 22 1.32 -5.38 20.83
C LYS A 22 0.31 -6.22 21.63
N GLN A 23 -0.13 -7.35 21.09
CA GLN A 23 -0.98 -8.34 21.78
C GLN A 23 -0.20 -9.33 22.63
N GLY A 24 1.12 -9.15 22.77
CA GLY A 24 1.97 -9.95 23.62
C GLY A 24 2.42 -11.28 23.03
N ALA A 25 2.35 -11.48 21.70
CA ALA A 25 2.96 -12.63 21.05
C ALA A 25 4.50 -12.51 21.03
N ASP A 26 5.21 -13.64 21.03
CA ASP A 26 6.66 -13.68 20.76
C ASP A 26 6.87 -13.66 19.25
N VAL A 27 7.26 -12.49 18.71
CA VAL A 27 7.30 -12.23 17.27
C VAL A 27 8.73 -12.09 16.77
N MET A 28 9.05 -12.80 15.68
CA MET A 28 10.23 -12.55 14.88
C MET A 28 9.81 -12.07 13.49
N LEU A 29 10.27 -10.89 13.09
CA LEU A 29 10.05 -10.32 11.76
C LEU A 29 11.33 -10.47 10.95
N VAL A 30 11.24 -11.16 9.81
CA VAL A 30 12.40 -11.43 8.95
C VAL A 30 12.22 -10.79 7.60
N ASP A 31 13.24 -10.09 7.10
CA ASP A 31 13.19 -9.48 5.76
C ASP A 31 14.58 -9.52 5.09
N ARG A 32 14.59 -9.85 3.81
CA ARG A 32 15.79 -9.92 2.98
C ARG A 32 16.21 -8.56 2.41
N LYS A 33 15.32 -7.57 2.46
CA LYS A 33 15.52 -6.21 1.90
C LYS A 33 15.80 -6.19 0.40
N ASP A 34 15.04 -6.95 -0.36
CA ASP A 34 15.15 -6.94 -1.82
C ASP A 34 14.94 -5.53 -2.39
N ALA A 35 15.73 -5.18 -3.40
CA ALA A 35 15.50 -3.96 -4.16
C ALA A 35 14.15 -4.03 -4.92
N GLY A 36 13.43 -2.91 -4.99
CA GLY A 36 12.13 -2.85 -5.66
C GLY A 36 10.94 -3.28 -4.80
N GLN A 37 11.11 -3.33 -3.46
CA GLN A 37 9.98 -3.53 -2.56
C GLN A 37 8.88 -2.50 -2.82
N ALA A 38 7.64 -2.97 -3.01
CA ALA A 38 6.51 -2.10 -3.35
C ALA A 38 6.28 -0.98 -2.33
N THR A 39 6.50 -1.24 -1.05
CA THR A 39 6.34 -0.25 0.03
C THR A 39 7.31 0.93 -0.08
N GLU A 40 8.57 0.67 -0.47
CA GLU A 40 9.61 1.67 -0.66
C GLU A 40 9.35 2.57 -1.88
N ALA A 41 8.76 1.99 -2.93
CA ALA A 41 8.50 2.66 -4.19
C ALA A 41 7.05 3.14 -4.34
N ALA A 42 6.20 2.96 -3.31
CA ALA A 42 4.80 3.36 -3.41
C ALA A 42 4.63 4.86 -3.23
N ALA A 43 3.68 5.45 -3.95
CA ALA A 43 3.38 6.88 -3.84
C ALA A 43 2.81 7.27 -2.47
N GLY A 44 1.88 6.49 -1.93
CA GLY A 44 1.32 6.76 -0.60
C GLY A 44 -0.08 7.39 -0.60
N ILE A 45 -0.91 7.09 -1.58
CA ILE A 45 -2.27 7.62 -1.67
C ILE A 45 -3.23 6.79 -0.81
N VAL A 46 -4.00 7.46 0.05
CA VAL A 46 -5.10 6.90 0.83
C VAL A 46 -6.40 7.61 0.41
N CYS A 47 -6.95 7.19 -0.74
CA CYS A 47 -8.16 7.75 -1.34
C CYS A 47 -8.84 6.72 -2.25
N PRO A 48 -9.52 5.68 -1.72
CA PRO A 48 -10.08 4.60 -2.52
C PRO A 48 -11.45 4.93 -3.15
N TRP A 49 -12.11 5.97 -2.69
CA TRP A 49 -13.56 6.15 -2.83
C TRP A 49 -14.07 6.45 -4.24
N LEU A 50 -13.25 7.04 -5.12
CA LEU A 50 -13.67 7.36 -6.49
C LEU A 50 -13.11 6.38 -7.55
N THR A 51 -12.66 5.20 -7.13
CA THR A 51 -12.32 4.10 -8.05
C THR A 51 -13.53 3.67 -8.88
N ASN A 52 -13.28 3.10 -10.06
CA ASN A 52 -14.33 2.53 -10.91
C ASN A 52 -14.83 1.15 -10.41
N ARG A 53 -14.06 0.48 -9.54
CA ARG A 53 -14.50 -0.77 -8.89
C ARG A 53 -15.54 -0.45 -7.84
N ARG A 54 -16.70 -1.16 -7.88
CA ARG A 54 -17.77 -1.01 -6.92
C ARG A 54 -18.07 -2.35 -6.25
N GLY A 55 -18.17 -2.32 -4.93
CA GLY A 55 -18.52 -3.50 -4.15
C GLY A 55 -17.46 -4.61 -4.25
N GLY A 56 -17.81 -5.76 -3.73
CA GLY A 56 -16.92 -6.91 -3.68
C GLY A 56 -15.79 -6.80 -2.65
N PRO A 57 -15.04 -7.88 -2.46
CA PRO A 57 -14.02 -7.96 -1.42
C PRO A 57 -12.95 -6.88 -1.54
N PHE A 58 -12.45 -6.62 -2.75
CA PHE A 58 -11.43 -5.57 -2.98
C PHE A 58 -11.88 -4.19 -2.45
N TYR A 59 -13.11 -3.77 -2.78
CA TYR A 59 -13.58 -2.44 -2.40
C TYR A 59 -13.77 -2.33 -0.89
N ARG A 60 -14.36 -3.34 -0.25
CA ARG A 60 -14.50 -3.39 1.22
C ARG A 60 -13.14 -3.30 1.93
N MET A 61 -12.13 -4.01 1.41
CA MET A 61 -10.78 -3.97 1.98
C MET A 61 -10.14 -2.57 1.93
N VAL A 62 -10.22 -1.89 0.77
CA VAL A 62 -9.60 -0.56 0.64
C VAL A 62 -10.36 0.53 1.39
N GLU A 63 -11.70 0.41 1.53
CA GLU A 63 -12.49 1.31 2.37
C GLU A 63 -12.16 1.12 3.86
N ALA A 64 -12.15 -0.13 4.33
CA ALA A 64 -11.76 -0.43 5.70
C ALA A 64 -10.33 0.04 6.00
N GLY A 65 -9.40 -0.16 5.05
CA GLY A 65 -8.04 0.34 5.16
C GLY A 65 -7.96 1.85 5.30
N ALA A 66 -8.68 2.61 4.48
CA ALA A 66 -8.70 4.07 4.59
C ALA A 66 -9.29 4.55 5.92
N ARG A 67 -10.39 3.93 6.38
CA ARG A 67 -11.02 4.21 7.67
C ARG A 67 -10.10 3.91 8.86
N TYR A 68 -9.23 2.93 8.72
CA TYR A 68 -8.34 2.46 9.77
C TYR A 68 -7.19 3.45 10.09
N TYR A 69 -6.75 4.24 9.13
CA TYR A 69 -5.56 5.09 9.26
C TYR A 69 -5.55 6.02 10.48
N PRO A 70 -6.61 6.80 10.77
CA PRO A 70 -6.57 7.71 11.93
C PRO A 70 -6.28 7.01 13.26
N SER A 71 -6.88 5.83 13.48
CA SER A 71 -6.64 5.04 14.70
C SER A 71 -5.22 4.47 14.74
N LEU A 72 -4.71 3.95 13.63
CA LEU A 72 -3.34 3.45 13.54
C LEU A 72 -2.30 4.53 13.84
N ILE A 73 -2.46 5.72 13.24
CA ILE A 73 -1.53 6.83 13.46
C ILE A 73 -1.55 7.28 14.93
N GLU A 74 -2.71 7.31 15.56
CA GLU A 74 -2.83 7.62 16.97
C GLU A 74 -2.19 6.56 17.87
N GLU A 75 -2.32 5.28 17.52
CA GLU A 75 -1.64 4.18 18.22
C GLU A 75 -0.12 4.26 18.11
N LEU A 76 0.40 4.50 16.90
CA LEU A 76 1.83 4.68 16.67
C LEU A 76 2.38 5.88 17.44
N ARG A 77 1.62 7.01 17.48
CA ARG A 77 2.01 8.18 18.26
C ARG A 77 2.10 7.87 19.77
N LYS A 78 1.18 7.07 20.32
CA LYS A 78 1.26 6.61 21.72
C LYS A 78 2.49 5.77 21.99
N ASP A 79 2.95 5.02 21.00
CA ASP A 79 4.20 4.26 21.06
C ASP A 79 5.45 5.14 20.78
N GLY A 80 5.28 6.46 20.56
CA GLY A 80 6.35 7.41 20.26
C GLY A 80 6.86 7.34 18.83
N GLU A 81 6.01 6.88 17.89
CA GLU A 81 6.31 6.80 16.45
C GLU A 81 5.50 7.86 15.70
N GLU A 82 6.10 9.04 15.50
CA GLU A 82 5.43 10.20 14.88
C GLU A 82 5.73 10.32 13.38
N GLU A 83 6.90 9.86 12.94
CA GLU A 83 7.36 10.00 11.56
C GLU A 83 6.73 8.94 10.63
N THR A 84 5.52 9.19 10.19
CA THR A 84 4.79 8.30 9.26
C THR A 84 4.57 8.93 7.89
N GLY A 85 4.74 10.24 7.78
CA GLY A 85 4.37 11.03 6.59
C GLY A 85 2.86 11.07 6.32
N TYR A 86 2.04 10.63 7.30
CA TYR A 86 0.58 10.69 7.18
C TYR A 86 0.09 12.13 7.34
N ALA A 87 -0.68 12.60 6.35
CA ALA A 87 -1.39 13.86 6.42
C ALA A 87 -2.70 13.79 5.65
N GLN A 88 -3.79 14.24 6.27
CA GLN A 88 -5.08 14.38 5.62
C GLN A 88 -5.09 15.72 4.87
N VAL A 89 -4.73 15.68 3.58
CA VAL A 89 -4.57 16.85 2.72
C VAL A 89 -5.70 17.01 1.69
N GLY A 90 -6.62 16.05 1.67
CA GLY A 90 -7.67 15.99 0.65
C GLY A 90 -7.17 15.46 -0.70
N ALA A 91 -8.11 15.24 -1.60
CA ALA A 91 -7.84 14.89 -2.99
C ALA A 91 -8.76 15.63 -3.94
N ILE A 92 -8.24 16.04 -5.09
CA ILE A 92 -9.00 16.62 -6.20
C ILE A 92 -9.01 15.66 -7.39
N ASN A 93 -10.20 15.22 -7.79
CA ASN A 93 -10.39 14.45 -9.01
C ASN A 93 -10.74 15.42 -10.13
N ILE A 94 -9.81 15.65 -11.06
CA ILE A 94 -9.88 16.72 -12.05
C ILE A 94 -10.50 16.28 -13.38
N TYR A 95 -11.27 17.16 -13.99
CA TYR A 95 -11.93 16.95 -15.29
C TYR A 95 -11.98 18.26 -16.09
N SER A 96 -11.71 18.17 -17.40
CA SER A 96 -11.84 19.33 -18.33
C SER A 96 -13.24 19.45 -18.93
N GLY A 97 -14.15 18.52 -18.66
CA GLY A 97 -15.50 18.48 -19.23
C GLY A 97 -16.58 18.44 -18.15
N GLU A 98 -17.54 19.36 -18.24
CA GLU A 98 -18.64 19.54 -17.29
C GLU A 98 -19.43 18.26 -17.03
N THR A 99 -19.84 17.55 -18.08
CA THR A 99 -20.63 16.31 -17.96
C THR A 99 -19.91 15.22 -17.16
N LYS A 100 -18.58 15.10 -17.30
CA LYS A 100 -17.80 14.11 -16.55
C LYS A 100 -17.65 14.53 -15.09
N LEU A 101 -17.43 15.81 -14.86
CA LEU A 101 -17.33 16.40 -13.52
C LEU A 101 -18.63 16.20 -12.74
N GLU A 102 -19.78 16.52 -13.32
CA GLU A 102 -21.10 16.33 -12.71
C GLU A 102 -21.40 14.87 -12.39
N LYS A 103 -21.11 13.96 -13.31
CA LYS A 103 -21.26 12.51 -13.05
C LYS A 103 -20.41 12.05 -11.88
N LYS A 104 -19.17 12.53 -11.79
CA LYS A 104 -18.26 12.16 -10.71
C LYS A 104 -18.69 12.77 -9.38
N LEU A 105 -19.16 14.02 -9.38
CA LEU A 105 -19.70 14.68 -8.20
C LEU A 105 -20.91 13.92 -7.64
N LYS A 106 -21.87 13.58 -8.51
CA LYS A 106 -23.04 12.78 -8.10
C LYS A 106 -22.65 11.45 -7.49
N LEU A 107 -21.68 10.76 -8.10
CA LEU A 107 -21.14 9.51 -7.57
C LEU A 107 -20.49 9.70 -6.18
N ALA A 108 -19.69 10.77 -6.02
CA ALA A 108 -19.03 11.06 -4.76
C ALA A 108 -20.04 11.37 -3.64
N MET A 109 -21.05 12.20 -3.94
CA MET A 109 -22.12 12.53 -3.01
C MET A 109 -22.94 11.30 -2.60
N GLU A 110 -23.19 10.36 -3.52
CA GLU A 110 -23.89 9.11 -3.21
C GLU A 110 -23.06 8.24 -2.27
N ARG A 111 -21.77 8.03 -2.60
CA ARG A 111 -20.88 7.22 -1.76
C ARG A 111 -20.64 7.82 -0.38
N ARG A 112 -20.60 9.15 -0.29
CA ARG A 112 -20.41 9.87 0.97
C ARG A 112 -21.50 9.55 2.02
N LYS A 113 -22.69 9.15 1.62
CA LYS A 113 -23.79 8.81 2.54
C LYS A 113 -23.42 7.64 3.46
N ASP A 114 -22.74 6.64 2.90
CA ASP A 114 -22.35 5.42 3.60
C ASP A 114 -20.89 5.44 4.06
N THR A 115 -20.09 6.41 3.60
CA THR A 115 -18.65 6.50 3.84
C THR A 115 -18.28 7.89 4.37
N PRO A 116 -18.53 8.16 5.67
CA PRO A 116 -18.23 9.46 6.29
C PRO A 116 -16.75 9.84 6.24
N GLU A 117 -15.86 8.88 6.11
CA GLU A 117 -14.42 9.07 6.01
C GLU A 117 -13.98 9.83 4.75
N MET A 118 -14.83 9.92 3.73
CA MET A 118 -14.60 10.79 2.58
C MET A 118 -14.48 12.26 2.94
N GLY A 119 -14.94 12.65 4.13
CA GLY A 119 -14.99 14.03 4.55
C GLY A 119 -16.03 14.85 3.77
N GLU A 120 -15.77 16.12 3.55
CA GLU A 120 -16.60 16.97 2.71
C GLU A 120 -16.36 16.68 1.23
N VAL A 121 -17.45 16.65 0.47
CA VAL A 121 -17.43 16.49 -0.98
C VAL A 121 -17.91 17.79 -1.59
N SER A 122 -17.06 18.45 -2.35
CA SER A 122 -17.39 19.71 -3.01
C SER A 122 -16.97 19.71 -4.48
N ARG A 123 -17.69 20.51 -5.26
CA ARG A 123 -17.30 20.85 -6.64
C ARG A 123 -16.43 22.09 -6.60
N LEU A 124 -15.34 22.06 -7.37
CA LEU A 124 -14.46 23.20 -7.57
C LEU A 124 -14.50 23.65 -9.02
N SER A 125 -14.57 24.96 -9.22
CA SER A 125 -14.33 25.61 -10.52
C SER A 125 -12.86 25.47 -10.94
N PRO A 126 -12.51 25.74 -12.20
CA PRO A 126 -11.11 25.75 -12.62
C PRO A 126 -10.22 26.71 -11.83
N VAL A 127 -10.73 27.89 -11.47
CA VAL A 127 -10.00 28.87 -10.66
C VAL A 127 -9.71 28.33 -9.25
N GLU A 128 -10.71 27.75 -8.59
CA GLU A 128 -10.54 27.14 -7.26
C GLU A 128 -9.63 25.92 -7.30
N THR A 129 -9.72 25.11 -8.37
CA THR A 129 -8.85 23.94 -8.55
C THR A 129 -7.39 24.34 -8.69
N ASN A 130 -7.12 25.38 -9.52
CA ASN A 130 -5.78 25.92 -9.72
C ASN A 130 -5.23 26.59 -8.44
N ALA A 131 -6.07 27.24 -7.65
CA ALA A 131 -5.66 27.81 -6.36
C ALA A 131 -5.18 26.73 -5.36
N LEU A 132 -5.75 25.51 -5.41
CA LEU A 132 -5.32 24.41 -4.55
C LEU A 132 -4.07 23.69 -5.06
N PHE A 133 -3.85 23.66 -6.37
CA PHE A 133 -2.67 23.04 -6.98
C PHE A 133 -2.22 23.91 -8.17
N PRO A 134 -1.43 24.97 -7.93
CA PRO A 134 -1.08 25.98 -8.92
C PRO A 134 -0.43 25.49 -10.21
N PRO A 135 0.35 24.40 -10.23
CA PRO A 135 0.92 23.89 -11.48
C PRO A 135 -0.08 23.33 -12.50
N LEU A 136 -1.36 23.10 -12.12
CA LEU A 136 -2.37 22.59 -13.04
C LEU A 136 -2.69 23.58 -14.17
N SER A 137 -3.06 23.03 -15.33
CA SER A 137 -3.69 23.80 -16.40
C SER A 137 -5.03 24.35 -15.91
N ASP A 138 -5.37 25.57 -16.30
CA ASP A 138 -6.57 26.33 -15.95
C ASP A 138 -7.90 25.75 -16.49
N ARG A 139 -7.82 24.72 -17.33
CA ARG A 139 -8.99 24.05 -17.91
C ARG A 139 -9.71 23.04 -17.00
N TYR A 140 -9.14 22.70 -15.84
CA TYR A 140 -9.66 21.63 -15.00
C TYR A 140 -10.50 22.15 -13.83
N GLY A 141 -11.79 21.78 -13.80
CA GLY A 141 -12.56 21.75 -12.56
C GLY A 141 -12.34 20.43 -11.82
N ALA A 142 -12.77 20.34 -10.56
CA ALA A 142 -12.53 19.16 -9.75
C ALA A 142 -13.73 18.76 -8.86
N VAL A 143 -13.72 17.49 -8.46
CA VAL A 143 -14.42 16.99 -7.27
C VAL A 143 -13.41 16.87 -6.17
N HIS A 144 -13.56 17.63 -5.10
CA HIS A 144 -12.72 17.61 -3.92
C HIS A 144 -13.29 16.68 -2.84
N LEU A 145 -12.43 15.92 -2.22
CA LEU A 145 -12.70 15.03 -1.07
C LEU A 145 -11.77 15.41 0.06
N SER A 146 -12.28 16.03 1.13
CA SER A 146 -11.42 16.50 2.22
C SER A 146 -10.84 15.38 3.09
N GLY A 147 -11.46 14.19 3.09
CA GLY A 147 -11.03 13.04 3.89
C GLY A 147 -9.83 12.28 3.33
N ALA A 148 -9.42 12.55 2.10
CA ALA A 148 -8.28 11.86 1.51
C ALA A 148 -6.97 12.23 2.22
N ALA A 149 -6.07 11.24 2.30
CA ALA A 149 -4.80 11.39 2.99
C ALA A 149 -3.65 10.86 2.14
N ARG A 150 -2.45 11.31 2.48
CA ARG A 150 -1.20 10.75 1.99
C ARG A 150 -0.44 10.09 3.13
N VAL A 151 0.51 9.23 2.80
CA VAL A 151 1.44 8.62 3.74
C VAL A 151 2.78 8.36 3.06
N ASN A 152 3.88 8.44 3.78
CA ASN A 152 5.16 7.96 3.27
C ASN A 152 5.28 6.45 3.59
N GLY A 153 5.30 5.62 2.55
CA GLY A 153 5.28 4.16 2.72
C GLY A 153 6.47 3.63 3.51
N ALA A 154 7.68 4.12 3.22
CA ALA A 154 8.88 3.73 3.94
C ALA A 154 8.86 4.20 5.40
N ALA A 155 8.45 5.43 5.65
CA ALA A 155 8.37 5.99 7.00
C ALA A 155 7.34 5.24 7.85
N LEU A 156 6.12 5.01 7.33
CA LEU A 156 5.09 4.24 8.02
C LEU A 156 5.55 2.79 8.31
N ARG A 157 6.12 2.10 7.32
CA ARG A 157 6.68 0.76 7.52
C ARG A 157 7.72 0.76 8.64
N ASN A 158 8.64 1.72 8.64
CA ASN A 158 9.68 1.82 9.67
C ASN A 158 9.08 2.13 11.06
N ALA A 159 8.06 2.99 11.14
CA ALA A 159 7.35 3.26 12.40
C ALA A 159 6.68 2.00 12.95
N LEU A 160 6.03 1.20 12.09
CA LEU A 160 5.43 -0.08 12.49
C LEU A 160 6.48 -1.09 12.98
N VAL A 161 7.63 -1.17 12.30
CA VAL A 161 8.73 -2.06 12.72
C VAL A 161 9.28 -1.63 14.08
N ARG A 162 9.62 -0.34 14.28
CA ARG A 162 10.09 0.16 15.57
C ARG A 162 9.03 0.01 16.67
N GLY A 163 7.75 0.24 16.35
CA GLY A 163 6.66 -0.04 17.25
C GLY A 163 6.58 -1.51 17.67
N ALA A 164 6.76 -2.44 16.72
CA ALA A 164 6.82 -3.87 17.01
C ALA A 164 8.00 -4.22 17.95
N GLU A 165 9.19 -3.65 17.70
CA GLU A 165 10.38 -3.84 18.56
C GLU A 165 10.14 -3.30 19.98
N LYS A 166 9.48 -2.16 20.16
CA LYS A 166 9.10 -1.62 21.47
C LYS A 166 8.15 -2.55 22.23
N HIS A 167 7.34 -3.31 21.52
CA HIS A 167 6.47 -4.35 22.08
C HIS A 167 7.14 -5.74 22.16
N GLY A 168 8.46 -5.82 21.94
CA GLY A 168 9.25 -7.04 22.15
C GLY A 168 9.51 -7.90 20.91
N ALA A 169 9.07 -7.49 19.73
CA ALA A 169 9.41 -8.21 18.50
C ALA A 169 10.91 -8.15 18.20
N LYS A 170 11.44 -9.25 17.67
CA LYS A 170 12.81 -9.34 17.16
C LYS A 170 12.80 -9.12 15.65
N VAL A 171 13.65 -8.23 15.14
CA VAL A 171 13.80 -7.98 13.70
C VAL A 171 15.10 -8.58 13.21
N LEU A 172 15.02 -9.45 12.21
CA LEU A 172 16.16 -10.14 11.63
C LEU A 172 16.26 -9.83 10.13
N HIS A 173 17.46 -9.53 9.68
CA HIS A 173 17.75 -9.36 8.25
C HIS A 173 18.40 -10.62 7.72
N GLY A 174 17.83 -11.21 6.67
CA GLY A 174 18.37 -12.43 6.08
C GLY A 174 17.40 -13.09 5.11
N ASP A 175 17.92 -14.03 4.34
CA ASP A 175 17.13 -14.84 3.41
C ASP A 175 16.48 -16.00 4.15
N ALA A 176 15.13 -16.00 4.17
CA ALA A 176 14.36 -16.99 4.90
C ALA A 176 13.81 -18.08 3.98
N SER A 177 13.85 -19.31 4.45
CA SER A 177 13.08 -20.44 3.92
C SER A 177 12.24 -21.07 5.02
N LEU A 178 11.23 -21.86 4.66
CA LEU A 178 10.37 -22.52 5.63
C LEU A 178 11.03 -23.79 6.19
N ASP A 179 11.02 -23.95 7.53
CA ASP A 179 11.40 -25.18 8.20
C ASP A 179 10.15 -26.05 8.41
N MET A 180 10.13 -27.25 7.78
CA MET A 180 8.96 -28.10 7.69
C MET A 180 9.18 -29.46 8.35
N ASP A 181 8.10 -30.02 8.94
CA ASP A 181 8.00 -31.40 9.36
C ASP A 181 6.73 -32.03 8.76
N GLY A 182 6.90 -32.70 7.64
CA GLY A 182 5.78 -33.19 6.86
C GLY A 182 4.87 -32.05 6.41
N SER A 183 3.62 -32.07 6.82
CA SER A 183 2.63 -31.03 6.50
C SER A 183 2.50 -29.94 7.58
N SER A 184 3.45 -29.82 8.48
CA SER A 184 3.43 -28.81 9.54
C SER A 184 4.66 -27.93 9.45
N VAL A 185 4.49 -26.60 9.60
CA VAL A 185 5.62 -25.70 9.76
C VAL A 185 6.18 -25.81 11.17
N LYS A 186 7.51 -25.83 11.30
CA LYS A 186 8.25 -25.77 12.58
C LYS A 186 8.87 -24.41 12.85
N GLY A 187 8.99 -23.57 11.83
CA GLY A 187 9.65 -22.28 11.91
C GLY A 187 10.21 -21.83 10.58
N ALA A 188 11.33 -21.13 10.62
CA ALA A 188 12.05 -20.69 9.43
C ALA A 188 13.55 -20.94 9.58
N ILE A 189 14.23 -21.12 8.46
CA ILE A 189 15.69 -21.14 8.36
C ILE A 189 16.08 -19.80 7.75
N VAL A 190 16.89 -19.01 8.47
CA VAL A 190 17.35 -17.69 8.00
C VAL A 190 18.88 -17.75 7.89
N ASP A 191 19.39 -17.54 6.67
CA ASP A 191 20.83 -17.64 6.37
C ASP A 191 21.50 -18.92 6.88
N GLY A 192 20.75 -20.03 6.89
CA GLY A 192 21.21 -21.35 7.34
C GLY A 192 21.01 -21.63 8.84
N GLU A 193 20.54 -20.66 9.63
CA GLU A 193 20.22 -20.85 11.05
C GLU A 193 18.71 -21.11 11.24
N ALA A 194 18.37 -22.16 12.00
CA ALA A 194 16.98 -22.56 12.24
C ALA A 194 16.38 -21.84 13.45
N TYR A 195 15.22 -21.23 13.24
CA TYR A 195 14.41 -20.54 14.25
C TYR A 195 13.06 -21.26 14.39
N GLN A 196 12.83 -21.82 15.58
CA GLN A 196 11.60 -22.58 15.85
C GLN A 196 10.43 -21.64 16.14
N SER A 197 9.24 -21.97 15.62
CA SER A 197 8.01 -21.22 15.83
C SER A 197 6.78 -22.09 15.63
N GLU A 198 5.71 -21.84 16.41
CA GLU A 198 4.44 -22.54 16.26
C GLU A 198 3.69 -22.13 14.96
N GLN A 199 3.93 -20.93 14.48
CA GLN A 199 3.25 -20.37 13.31
C GLN A 199 4.21 -19.52 12.48
N VAL A 200 4.08 -19.61 11.16
CA VAL A 200 4.80 -18.76 10.21
C VAL A 200 3.80 -18.06 9.31
N ILE A 201 4.04 -16.77 9.05
CA ILE A 201 3.21 -15.92 8.21
C ILE A 201 4.05 -15.42 7.05
N VAL A 202 3.66 -15.76 5.82
CA VAL A 202 4.33 -15.31 4.59
C VAL A 202 3.67 -14.04 4.09
N THR A 203 4.41 -12.92 4.13
CA THR A 203 4.02 -11.60 3.63
C THR A 203 5.05 -11.02 2.65
N GLY A 204 5.76 -11.90 1.94
CA GLY A 204 6.88 -11.56 1.05
C GLY A 204 6.48 -10.86 -0.26
N GLY A 205 5.23 -10.38 -0.41
CA GLY A 205 4.78 -9.64 -1.59
C GLY A 205 5.04 -10.41 -2.88
N ALA A 206 5.66 -9.76 -3.87
CA ALA A 206 5.94 -10.37 -5.17
C ALA A 206 6.89 -11.59 -5.10
N TRP A 207 7.68 -11.73 -4.03
CA TRP A 207 8.62 -12.84 -3.83
C TRP A 207 8.01 -14.05 -3.11
N SER A 208 6.75 -13.99 -2.65
CA SER A 208 6.13 -15.08 -1.88
C SER A 208 6.07 -16.42 -2.62
N LYS A 209 6.04 -16.41 -3.97
CA LYS A 209 6.07 -17.65 -4.75
C LYS A 209 7.32 -18.49 -4.43
N ALA A 210 8.49 -17.86 -4.40
CA ALA A 210 9.76 -18.56 -4.14
C ALA A 210 9.82 -19.18 -2.74
N LEU A 211 9.11 -18.63 -1.75
CA LEU A 211 9.02 -19.20 -0.40
C LEU A 211 8.11 -20.43 -0.32
N LEU A 212 7.08 -20.50 -1.17
CA LEU A 212 6.06 -21.57 -1.12
C LEU A 212 6.32 -22.69 -2.14
N GLU A 213 7.05 -22.40 -3.23
CA GLU A 213 7.38 -23.38 -4.27
C GLU A 213 8.12 -24.62 -3.77
N PRO A 214 9.08 -24.55 -2.81
CA PRO A 214 9.74 -25.74 -2.26
C PRO A 214 8.79 -26.71 -1.55
N LEU A 215 7.59 -26.29 -1.18
CA LEU A 215 6.53 -27.14 -0.61
C LEU A 215 5.73 -27.90 -1.69
N GLY A 216 6.11 -27.81 -2.96
CA GLY A 216 5.35 -28.34 -4.08
C GLY A 216 4.07 -27.56 -4.38
N MET A 217 3.96 -26.33 -3.87
CA MET A 217 2.80 -25.47 -4.06
C MET A 217 3.09 -24.38 -5.09
N ASN A 218 2.29 -24.30 -6.12
CA ASN A 218 2.38 -23.22 -7.09
C ASN A 218 1.50 -22.05 -6.64
N PHE A 219 2.11 -21.09 -5.95
CA PHE A 219 1.43 -19.88 -5.50
C PHE A 219 1.38 -18.85 -6.63
N LEU A 220 0.17 -18.51 -7.06
CA LEU A 220 -0.10 -17.64 -8.20
C LEU A 220 -0.01 -16.16 -7.80
N VAL A 221 1.21 -15.65 -7.66
CA VAL A 221 1.49 -14.22 -7.50
C VAL A 221 2.41 -13.76 -8.64
N SER A 222 2.07 -12.60 -9.22
CA SER A 222 2.85 -12.00 -10.31
C SER A 222 3.36 -10.62 -9.91
N PRO A 223 4.64 -10.29 -10.19
CA PRO A 223 5.15 -8.94 -10.05
C PRO A 223 4.64 -8.04 -11.19
N GLN A 224 4.02 -6.90 -10.88
CA GLN A 224 3.82 -5.83 -11.84
C GLN A 224 4.83 -4.73 -11.54
N LYS A 225 5.77 -4.51 -12.45
CA LYS A 225 6.72 -3.41 -12.34
C LYS A 225 6.00 -2.08 -12.50
N ALA A 226 6.36 -1.11 -11.67
CA ALA A 226 5.93 0.27 -11.78
C ALA A 226 7.09 1.22 -11.55
N GLN A 227 7.12 2.29 -12.34
CA GLN A 227 8.04 3.41 -12.17
C GLN A 227 7.28 4.62 -11.68
N ILE A 228 7.85 5.38 -10.76
CA ILE A 228 7.34 6.66 -10.28
C ILE A 228 8.46 7.69 -10.29
N VAL A 229 8.14 8.94 -10.62
CA VAL A 229 9.08 10.06 -10.69
C VAL A 229 8.91 10.94 -9.46
N HIS A 230 10.02 11.31 -8.85
CA HIS A 230 10.09 12.29 -7.77
C HIS A 230 10.60 13.62 -8.33
N LEU A 231 9.84 14.66 -8.09
CA LEU A 231 10.12 16.05 -8.49
C LEU A 231 10.23 16.93 -7.25
N GLU A 232 10.91 18.06 -7.41
CA GLU A 232 10.96 19.13 -6.41
C GLU A 232 10.68 20.49 -7.05
N LEU A 233 9.74 21.23 -6.47
CA LEU A 233 9.49 22.63 -6.78
C LEU A 233 10.27 23.49 -5.79
N PRO A 234 11.33 24.20 -6.22
CA PRO A 234 12.11 25.03 -5.32
C PRO A 234 11.26 26.11 -4.62
N GLU A 235 11.60 26.42 -3.38
CA GLU A 235 11.02 27.51 -2.58
C GLU A 235 9.49 27.47 -2.46
N THR A 236 8.87 26.27 -2.63
CA THR A 236 7.42 26.11 -2.61
C THR A 236 7.00 25.22 -1.44
N ASP A 237 6.11 25.72 -0.58
CA ASP A 237 5.43 24.89 0.42
C ASP A 237 4.27 24.11 -0.22
N THR A 238 4.52 22.83 -0.46
CA THR A 238 3.54 21.89 -1.03
C THR A 238 2.85 21.03 0.02
N GLY A 239 3.18 21.22 1.30
CA GLY A 239 2.76 20.34 2.40
C GLY A 239 1.24 20.26 2.59
N LYS A 240 0.49 21.29 2.19
CA LYS A 240 -0.97 21.36 2.28
C LYS A 240 -1.69 21.13 0.97
N TRP A 241 -0.97 20.92 -0.13
CA TRP A 241 -1.60 20.69 -1.42
C TRP A 241 -2.32 19.34 -1.46
N PRO A 242 -3.51 19.27 -2.07
CA PRO A 242 -4.24 18.02 -2.18
C PRO A 242 -3.60 17.06 -3.17
N ILE A 243 -3.92 15.80 -3.04
CA ILE A 243 -3.62 14.77 -4.05
C ILE A 243 -4.37 15.09 -5.32
N VAL A 244 -3.71 15.09 -6.48
CA VAL A 244 -4.37 15.29 -7.77
C VAL A 244 -4.56 13.96 -8.48
N MET A 245 -5.78 13.66 -8.85
CA MET A 245 -6.19 12.42 -9.53
C MET A 245 -6.86 12.75 -10.87
N PRO A 246 -6.13 12.72 -11.99
CA PRO A 246 -6.70 12.83 -13.34
C PRO A 246 -7.59 11.64 -13.69
N PRO A 247 -8.44 11.74 -14.74
CA PRO A 247 -9.34 10.66 -15.15
C PRO A 247 -8.65 9.50 -15.91
N PHE A 248 -7.36 9.35 -15.75
CA PHE A 248 -6.53 8.27 -16.32
C PHE A 248 -5.52 7.81 -15.26
N ILE A 249 -4.74 6.77 -15.59
CA ILE A 249 -3.78 6.20 -14.64
C ILE A 249 -2.59 7.13 -14.48
N GLN A 250 -2.77 8.14 -13.65
CA GLN A 250 -1.75 9.08 -13.21
C GLN A 250 -2.18 9.71 -11.90
N TYR A 251 -1.24 10.27 -11.17
CA TYR A 251 -1.48 11.04 -9.94
C TYR A 251 -0.33 12.01 -9.70
N PHE A 252 -0.64 13.06 -8.92
CA PHE A 252 0.38 13.94 -8.36
C PHE A 252 0.18 13.92 -6.84
N LEU A 253 1.20 13.55 -6.13
CA LEU A 253 1.16 13.43 -4.67
C LEU A 253 2.21 14.38 -4.06
N PRO A 254 1.77 15.56 -3.59
CA PRO A 254 2.68 16.50 -2.94
C PRO A 254 3.00 16.06 -1.51
N PHE A 255 4.22 16.34 -1.09
CA PHE A 255 4.72 16.26 0.28
C PHE A 255 5.23 17.64 0.70
N GLU A 256 5.83 17.74 1.88
CA GLU A 256 6.49 18.96 2.36
C GLU A 256 7.69 19.34 1.46
N ASP A 257 8.16 20.57 1.61
CA ASP A 257 9.41 21.06 1.01
C ASP A 257 9.44 20.96 -0.53
N GLY A 258 8.35 21.25 -1.20
CA GLY A 258 8.28 21.23 -2.67
C GLY A 258 8.28 19.85 -3.32
N LYS A 259 8.31 18.75 -2.54
CA LYS A 259 8.41 17.40 -3.07
C LYS A 259 7.09 16.94 -3.67
N ILE A 260 7.12 16.43 -4.89
CA ILE A 260 5.96 15.90 -5.60
C ILE A 260 6.31 14.54 -6.21
N VAL A 261 5.51 13.54 -5.90
CA VAL A 261 5.59 12.22 -6.55
C VAL A 261 4.59 12.15 -7.68
N VAL A 262 5.06 11.78 -8.86
CA VAL A 262 4.24 11.62 -10.06
C VAL A 262 4.32 10.18 -10.54
N GLY A 263 3.21 9.54 -10.78
CA GLY A 263 3.21 8.15 -11.21
C GLY A 263 1.95 7.76 -11.99
N ALA A 264 1.93 6.59 -12.48
CA ALA A 264 2.95 5.56 -12.53
C ALA A 264 2.89 4.81 -13.86
N THR A 265 3.93 4.03 -14.17
CA THR A 265 3.80 3.01 -15.22
C THR A 265 3.10 1.75 -14.68
N GLN A 266 2.67 0.88 -15.61
CA GLN A 266 2.16 -0.47 -15.34
C GLN A 266 2.80 -1.40 -16.39
N GLU A 267 3.68 -2.28 -15.93
CA GLU A 267 4.50 -3.13 -16.80
C GLU A 267 4.36 -4.59 -16.33
N ASP A 268 3.36 -5.30 -16.88
CA ASP A 268 2.96 -6.64 -16.41
C ASP A 268 3.99 -7.73 -16.79
N GLU A 269 4.68 -7.57 -17.93
CA GLU A 269 5.61 -8.58 -18.46
C GLU A 269 7.07 -8.32 -18.09
N ALA A 270 7.36 -7.29 -17.30
CA ALA A 270 8.73 -6.88 -16.98
C ALA A 270 9.40 -7.79 -15.92
N GLY A 271 8.66 -8.67 -15.25
CA GLY A 271 9.17 -9.47 -14.14
C GLY A 271 9.82 -8.61 -13.07
N PHE A 272 10.98 -9.03 -12.56
CA PHE A 272 11.77 -8.31 -11.56
C PHE A 272 12.85 -7.39 -12.18
N ASP A 273 12.55 -6.73 -13.30
CA ASP A 273 13.46 -5.76 -13.92
C ASP A 273 13.52 -4.44 -13.14
N LEU A 274 14.62 -4.22 -12.41
CA LEU A 274 14.86 -3.01 -11.61
C LEU A 274 15.30 -1.78 -12.41
N ARG A 275 15.54 -1.92 -13.72
CA ARG A 275 16.03 -0.79 -14.52
C ARG A 275 14.97 0.30 -14.63
N VAL A 276 15.37 1.54 -14.38
CA VAL A 276 14.62 2.71 -14.80
C VAL A 276 14.77 2.84 -16.31
N THR A 277 13.64 2.85 -17.04
CA THR A 277 13.66 2.93 -18.50
C THR A 277 13.33 4.33 -18.99
N MET A 278 14.02 4.76 -20.06
CA MET A 278 13.75 6.03 -20.72
C MET A 278 12.26 6.15 -21.13
N GLY A 279 11.70 5.07 -21.66
CA GLY A 279 10.29 5.03 -22.08
C GLY A 279 9.32 5.21 -20.91
N GLY A 280 9.60 4.58 -19.74
CA GLY A 280 8.81 4.72 -18.53
C GLY A 280 8.83 6.13 -17.98
N VAL A 281 10.02 6.74 -17.87
CA VAL A 281 10.19 8.12 -17.42
C VAL A 281 9.49 9.10 -18.37
N ASN A 282 9.71 8.97 -19.68
CA ASN A 282 9.08 9.83 -20.69
C ASN A 282 7.54 9.73 -20.62
N HIS A 283 7.00 8.51 -20.49
CA HIS A 283 5.55 8.28 -20.37
C HIS A 283 4.94 9.03 -19.18
N ILE A 284 5.62 9.06 -18.03
CA ILE A 284 5.16 9.76 -16.84
C ILE A 284 5.25 11.27 -17.05
N ILE A 285 6.41 11.78 -17.49
CA ILE A 285 6.68 13.21 -17.62
C ILE A 285 5.78 13.86 -18.68
N GLU A 286 5.68 13.25 -19.86
CA GLU A 286 4.84 13.78 -20.94
C GLU A 286 3.38 13.96 -20.51
N ARG A 287 2.83 12.97 -19.80
CA ARG A 287 1.46 13.04 -19.29
C ARG A 287 1.32 14.03 -18.14
N ALA A 288 2.32 14.11 -17.27
CA ALA A 288 2.33 15.06 -16.17
C ALA A 288 2.28 16.50 -16.68
N LEU A 289 3.13 16.86 -17.63
CA LEU A 289 3.19 18.20 -18.18
C LEU A 289 1.95 18.58 -19.01
N LYS A 290 1.25 17.62 -19.64
CA LYS A 290 -0.06 17.84 -20.26
C LYS A 290 -1.14 18.24 -19.26
N VAL A 291 -1.06 17.77 -18.03
CA VAL A 291 -2.04 18.05 -16.96
C VAL A 291 -1.62 19.26 -16.15
N ALA A 292 -0.37 19.30 -15.76
CA ALA A 292 0.23 20.28 -14.87
C ALA A 292 1.46 20.92 -15.53
N PRO A 293 1.28 21.83 -16.53
CA PRO A 293 2.38 22.45 -17.25
C PRO A 293 3.29 23.29 -16.34
N GLY A 294 2.80 23.78 -15.22
CA GLY A 294 3.61 24.51 -14.23
C GLY A 294 4.69 23.66 -13.54
N LEU A 295 4.68 22.33 -13.74
CA LEU A 295 5.77 21.46 -13.28
C LEU A 295 6.99 21.45 -14.22
N GLU A 296 6.95 22.12 -15.35
CA GLU A 296 8.08 22.18 -16.30
C GLU A 296 9.35 22.75 -15.66
N SER A 297 9.21 23.67 -14.72
CA SER A 297 10.34 24.27 -13.97
C SER A 297 10.80 23.46 -12.75
N SER A 298 10.15 22.32 -12.44
CA SER A 298 10.54 21.50 -11.31
C SER A 298 11.87 20.77 -11.58
N THR A 299 12.59 20.49 -10.50
CA THR A 299 13.80 19.66 -10.55
C THR A 299 13.41 18.18 -10.57
N TYR A 300 13.93 17.41 -11.52
CA TYR A 300 13.88 15.95 -11.46
C TYR A 300 14.86 15.46 -10.36
N VAL A 301 14.35 14.70 -9.40
CA VAL A 301 15.16 14.17 -8.29
C VAL A 301 15.58 12.74 -8.58
N GLU A 302 14.62 11.84 -8.75
CA GLU A 302 14.87 10.42 -8.99
C GLU A 302 13.66 9.73 -9.63
N THR A 303 13.87 8.51 -10.13
CA THR A 303 12.80 7.57 -10.47
C THR A 303 12.96 6.30 -9.65
N LYS A 304 11.91 5.89 -8.96
CA LYS A 304 11.88 4.63 -8.22
C LYS A 304 11.15 3.54 -9.01
N VAL A 305 11.63 2.30 -8.84
CA VAL A 305 11.01 1.09 -9.39
C VAL A 305 10.49 0.24 -8.23
N GLY A 306 9.26 -0.27 -8.36
CA GLY A 306 8.71 -1.21 -7.40
C GLY A 306 7.88 -2.30 -8.07
N PHE A 307 7.77 -3.44 -7.39
CA PHE A 307 7.03 -4.61 -7.88
C PHE A 307 5.77 -4.81 -7.06
N ARG A 308 4.61 -4.48 -7.66
CA ARG A 308 3.30 -4.69 -7.05
C ARG A 308 2.94 -6.17 -7.11
N PRO A 309 2.56 -6.82 -5.99
CA PRO A 309 2.13 -8.21 -6.02
C PRO A 309 0.66 -8.31 -6.46
N PHE A 310 0.41 -8.97 -7.58
CA PHE A 310 -0.93 -9.29 -8.04
C PHE A 310 -1.22 -10.78 -7.96
N THR A 311 -2.39 -11.12 -7.46
CA THR A 311 -2.95 -12.47 -7.34
C THR A 311 -4.12 -12.64 -8.31
N PRO A 312 -4.60 -13.86 -8.60
CA PRO A 312 -5.72 -14.09 -9.49
C PRO A 312 -6.94 -13.21 -9.13
N GLY A 313 -7.58 -12.64 -10.15
CA GLY A 313 -8.70 -11.72 -9.97
C GLY A 313 -8.34 -10.36 -9.38
N ASN A 314 -7.07 -10.08 -9.12
CA ASN A 314 -6.60 -8.86 -8.46
C ASN A 314 -7.31 -8.60 -7.12
N VAL A 315 -7.52 -9.64 -6.32
CA VAL A 315 -8.15 -9.58 -5.00
C VAL A 315 -7.07 -9.87 -3.94
N PRO A 316 -6.98 -9.06 -2.89
CA PRO A 316 -6.15 -9.40 -1.73
C PRO A 316 -6.55 -10.73 -1.13
N MET A 317 -5.59 -11.42 -0.54
CA MET A 317 -5.83 -12.67 0.16
C MET A 317 -5.13 -12.72 1.49
N ALA A 318 -5.73 -13.39 2.46
CA ALA A 318 -5.17 -13.61 3.79
C ALA A 318 -5.83 -14.82 4.44
N GLY A 319 -5.03 -15.76 4.93
CA GLY A 319 -5.55 -16.95 5.59
C GLY A 319 -4.53 -18.06 5.73
N HIS A 320 -5.01 -19.25 6.08
CA HIS A 320 -4.21 -20.45 6.16
C HIS A 320 -3.75 -20.90 4.78
N VAL A 321 -2.52 -21.37 4.68
CA VAL A 321 -2.05 -22.09 3.49
C VAL A 321 -2.72 -23.47 3.46
N PRO A 322 -3.36 -23.85 2.33
CA PRO A 322 -4.06 -25.14 2.24
C PRO A 322 -3.16 -26.33 2.60
N ASN A 323 -3.69 -27.26 3.40
CA ASN A 323 -3.02 -28.50 3.79
C ASN A 323 -1.70 -28.33 4.57
N VAL A 324 -1.35 -27.14 5.03
CA VAL A 324 -0.14 -26.90 5.84
C VAL A 324 -0.51 -26.33 7.19
N LYS A 325 -0.27 -27.10 8.25
CA LYS A 325 -0.56 -26.66 9.61
C LYS A 325 0.43 -25.61 10.08
N GLY A 326 -0.09 -24.54 10.68
CA GLY A 326 0.72 -23.45 11.26
C GLY A 326 1.24 -22.45 10.24
N LEU A 327 0.96 -22.62 8.94
CA LEU A 327 1.40 -21.70 7.89
C LEU A 327 0.26 -20.80 7.41
N PHE A 328 0.53 -19.50 7.38
CA PHE A 328 -0.37 -18.47 6.86
C PHE A 328 0.27 -17.70 5.70
N VAL A 329 -0.55 -17.16 4.84
CA VAL A 329 -0.11 -16.25 3.78
C VAL A 329 -1.06 -15.07 3.67
N ALA A 330 -0.51 -13.89 3.42
CA ALA A 330 -1.29 -12.73 2.99
C ALA A 330 -0.55 -11.99 1.87
N ASN A 331 -1.30 -11.64 0.81
CA ASN A 331 -0.71 -11.12 -0.42
C ASN A 331 -1.76 -10.41 -1.30
N GLY A 332 -1.38 -10.03 -2.53
CA GLY A 332 -2.30 -9.57 -3.57
C GLY A 332 -2.80 -8.13 -3.42
N LEU A 333 -2.12 -7.29 -2.63
CA LEU A 333 -2.53 -5.90 -2.41
C LEU A 333 -2.37 -5.00 -3.66
N GLY A 334 -1.59 -5.43 -4.66
CA GLY A 334 -1.41 -4.73 -5.92
C GLY A 334 -1.05 -3.25 -5.74
N ALA A 335 -1.81 -2.37 -6.40
CA ALA A 335 -1.60 -0.92 -6.32
C ALA A 335 -2.17 -0.26 -5.05
N SER A 336 -2.90 -1.00 -4.21
CA SER A 336 -3.56 -0.47 -3.01
C SER A 336 -2.88 -0.88 -1.70
N GLY A 337 -1.62 -1.35 -1.78
CA GLY A 337 -0.89 -1.86 -0.63
C GLY A 337 -0.79 -0.90 0.54
N LEU A 338 -0.51 0.38 0.30
CA LEU A 338 -0.48 1.37 1.38
C LEU A 338 -1.86 1.72 1.91
N THR A 339 -2.92 1.70 1.08
CA THR A 339 -4.28 1.95 1.57
C THR A 339 -4.79 0.83 2.47
N SER A 340 -4.57 -0.44 2.09
CA SER A 340 -5.20 -1.59 2.74
C SER A 340 -4.26 -2.44 3.60
N GLY A 341 -2.95 -2.39 3.34
CA GLY A 341 -1.97 -3.25 4.00
C GLY A 341 -1.90 -3.10 5.52
N PRO A 342 -1.92 -1.88 6.08
CA PRO A 342 -1.94 -1.72 7.53
C PRO A 342 -3.16 -2.37 8.19
N PHE A 343 -4.34 -2.20 7.61
CA PHE A 343 -5.56 -2.82 8.11
C PHE A 343 -5.56 -4.34 7.96
N LEU A 344 -5.18 -4.85 6.77
CA LEU A 344 -5.10 -6.30 6.55
C LEU A 344 -4.07 -6.95 7.47
N GLY A 345 -2.97 -6.25 7.81
CA GLY A 345 -2.00 -6.71 8.79
C GLY A 345 -2.58 -6.86 10.19
N ALA A 346 -3.44 -5.92 10.62
CA ALA A 346 -4.18 -6.01 11.86
C ALA A 346 -5.17 -7.18 11.87
N GLU A 347 -5.93 -7.35 10.78
CA GLU A 347 -6.87 -8.47 10.62
C GLU A 347 -6.16 -9.83 10.60
N LEU A 348 -5.01 -9.91 9.92
CA LEU A 348 -4.20 -11.13 9.89
C LEU A 348 -3.65 -11.47 11.30
N ALA A 349 -3.23 -10.47 12.07
CA ALA A 349 -2.82 -10.68 13.45
C ALA A 349 -3.96 -11.24 14.30
N ARG A 350 -5.18 -10.70 14.20
CA ARG A 350 -6.37 -11.21 14.88
C ARG A 350 -6.66 -12.67 14.48
N LEU A 351 -6.65 -12.97 13.17
CA LEU A 351 -6.86 -14.33 12.67
C LEU A 351 -5.88 -15.34 13.29
N VAL A 352 -4.59 -15.00 13.28
CA VAL A 352 -3.50 -15.86 13.80
C VAL A 352 -3.63 -16.07 15.31
N LEU A 353 -4.09 -15.06 16.04
CA LEU A 353 -4.36 -15.17 17.48
C LEU A 353 -5.67 -15.91 17.79
N GLY A 354 -6.51 -16.17 16.80
CA GLY A 354 -7.82 -16.80 16.97
C GLY A 354 -8.90 -15.81 17.44
N GLU A 355 -8.70 -14.52 17.21
CA GLU A 355 -9.65 -13.47 17.53
C GLU A 355 -10.62 -13.21 16.38
N ARG A 356 -11.71 -12.52 16.68
CA ARG A 356 -12.69 -12.13 15.65
C ARG A 356 -12.13 -11.00 14.78
N THR A 357 -12.17 -11.19 13.47
CA THR A 357 -11.84 -10.17 12.47
C THR A 357 -13.03 -9.24 12.20
N GLU A 358 -12.76 -8.02 11.76
CA GLU A 358 -13.78 -7.06 11.33
C GLU A 358 -14.40 -7.49 9.97
N LEU A 359 -13.52 -7.87 9.02
CA LEU A 359 -13.96 -8.44 7.74
C LEU A 359 -14.07 -9.96 7.81
N ASP A 360 -14.97 -10.51 7.02
CA ASP A 360 -15.01 -11.94 6.76
C ASP A 360 -13.82 -12.34 5.87
N LEU A 361 -12.76 -12.84 6.48
CA LEU A 361 -11.56 -13.28 5.75
C LEU A 361 -11.80 -14.52 4.88
N GLY A 362 -12.93 -15.21 4.99
CA GLY A 362 -13.32 -16.25 4.05
C GLY A 362 -13.49 -15.74 2.62
N GLU A 363 -13.84 -14.46 2.43
CA GLU A 363 -13.88 -13.83 1.11
C GLU A 363 -12.48 -13.56 0.50
N TYR A 364 -11.45 -13.70 1.30
CA TYR A 364 -10.03 -13.46 0.95
C TYR A 364 -9.20 -14.74 1.07
N ASP A 365 -9.86 -15.90 1.02
CA ASP A 365 -9.22 -17.20 1.16
C ASP A 365 -8.10 -17.37 0.13
N PRO A 366 -6.85 -17.65 0.56
CA PRO A 366 -5.72 -17.86 -0.32
C PRO A 366 -5.85 -19.14 -1.16
N GLY A 367 -6.75 -20.06 -0.87
CA GLY A 367 -6.92 -21.31 -1.60
C GLY A 367 -7.08 -21.13 -3.11
N SER A 368 -7.70 -20.03 -3.55
CA SER A 368 -7.87 -19.68 -4.97
C SER A 368 -6.56 -19.31 -5.71
N ALA A 369 -5.50 -19.04 -4.98
CA ALA A 369 -4.18 -18.72 -5.55
C ALA A 369 -3.20 -19.88 -5.50
N PHE A 370 -3.63 -21.05 -5.08
CA PHE A 370 -2.82 -22.28 -5.15
C PHE A 370 -3.33 -23.18 -6.26
N SER A 371 -2.40 -23.72 -7.09
CA SER A 371 -2.69 -24.66 -8.18
C SER A 371 -1.75 -25.85 -8.17
#